data_6df223667cf8fd1ce057ca40fbfe429d
#
_entry.id   6df223667cf8fd1ce057ca40fbfe429d
#
_cell.length_a   1.000
_cell.length_b   1.000
_cell.length_c   1.000
_cell.angle_alpha   90.00
_cell.angle_beta   90.00
_cell.angle_gamma   90.00
#
_symmetry.space_group_name_H-M   'P 1'
#
loop_
_entity.id
_entity.type
_entity.pdbx_description
1 polymer ?
#
loop_
_entity_poly.entity_id
_entity_poly.type
_entity_poly.pdbx_seq_one_letter_code
_entity_poly.pdbx_strand_id
1 'polypeptide(L)'
;DSPLLRLEWNKADPRFIATVGMDSNRVVILDIRFPTSPLMELNKHKGSVNAVSWAPRIGRQLCSAGDDSRALIWDVVGQGFRSEINGDLEPEMWYGSTAEINQARWSPLEMDWIAIAFLNKLQLLKV
;
A
#
# COMPACT_ATOMS: atom_id res chain seq x y z
N ASP A 1 -14.67 0.16 11.78
CA ASP A 1 -15.90 -0.05 10.98
C ASP A 1 -16.14 1.04 9.96
N SER A 2 -15.07 1.58 9.37
CA SER A 2 -15.20 2.51 8.27
C SER A 2 -15.62 1.79 7.01
N PRO A 3 -16.40 2.43 6.14
CA PRO A 3 -16.65 1.87 4.81
C PRO A 3 -15.34 1.65 4.09
N LEU A 4 -15.25 0.60 3.28
CA LEU A 4 -14.08 0.36 2.47
C LEU A 4 -14.07 1.33 1.29
N LEU A 5 -12.92 1.92 1.04
CA LEU A 5 -12.74 2.89 -0.03
C LEU A 5 -12.06 2.28 -1.25
N ARG A 6 -11.02 1.51 -1.02
CA ARG A 6 -10.20 0.92 -2.08
C ARG A 6 -9.89 -0.52 -1.74
N LEU A 7 -9.78 -1.31 -2.77
CA LEU A 7 -9.17 -2.62 -2.64
C LEU A 7 -8.32 -2.90 -3.87
N GLU A 8 -7.29 -3.70 -3.68
CA GLU A 8 -6.38 -4.05 -4.76
C GLU A 8 -5.97 -5.50 -4.59
N TRP A 9 -6.32 -6.32 -5.56
CA TRP A 9 -5.95 -7.73 -5.54
C TRP A 9 -4.51 -7.87 -5.97
N ASN A 10 -3.76 -8.70 -5.26
CA ASN A 10 -2.37 -8.97 -5.64
C ASN A 10 -2.37 -9.86 -6.88
N LYS A 11 -1.83 -9.34 -7.99
CA LYS A 11 -1.86 -10.05 -9.28
C LYS A 11 -0.86 -11.18 -9.35
N ALA A 12 0.24 -11.08 -8.62
CA ALA A 12 1.25 -12.12 -8.61
C ALA A 12 0.92 -13.23 -7.61
N ASP A 13 0.22 -12.90 -6.54
CA ASP A 13 -0.21 -13.87 -5.54
C ASP A 13 -1.66 -13.61 -5.18
N PRO A 14 -2.60 -14.31 -5.82
CA PRO A 14 -4.03 -14.01 -5.66
C PRO A 14 -4.61 -14.37 -4.29
N ARG A 15 -3.80 -14.87 -3.38
CA ARG A 15 -4.26 -15.09 -2.00
C ARG A 15 -4.45 -13.78 -1.22
N PHE A 16 -3.80 -12.71 -1.67
CA PHE A 16 -3.74 -11.47 -0.88
C PHE A 16 -4.49 -10.32 -1.54
N ILE A 17 -5.19 -9.58 -0.69
CA ILE A 17 -5.89 -8.35 -1.07
C ILE A 17 -5.48 -7.27 -0.08
N ALA A 18 -5.16 -6.08 -0.60
CA ALA A 18 -4.95 -4.89 0.21
C ALA A 18 -6.24 -4.07 0.22
N THR A 19 -6.66 -3.63 1.39
CA THR A 19 -7.88 -2.81 1.52
C THR A 19 -7.58 -1.55 2.32
N VAL A 20 -8.33 -0.50 2.03
CA VAL A 20 -8.24 0.77 2.73
C VAL A 20 -9.65 1.24 3.06
N GLY A 21 -9.89 1.60 4.32
CA GLY A 21 -11.15 2.20 4.73
C GLY A 21 -11.20 3.69 4.43
N MET A 22 -12.40 4.22 4.32
CA MET A 22 -12.59 5.65 4.16
C MET A 22 -12.05 6.38 5.39
N ASP A 23 -11.26 7.43 5.16
CA ASP A 23 -10.64 8.23 6.21
C ASP A 23 -9.75 7.42 7.15
N SER A 24 -9.26 6.29 6.70
CA SER A 24 -8.38 5.44 7.48
C SER A 24 -6.92 5.70 7.13
N ASN A 25 -6.07 5.68 8.14
CA ASN A 25 -4.63 5.89 7.97
C ASN A 25 -3.86 4.58 7.85
N ARG A 26 -4.55 3.47 7.66
CA ARG A 26 -3.88 2.16 7.60
C ARG A 26 -4.37 1.35 6.42
N VAL A 27 -3.50 0.46 5.98
CA VAL A 27 -3.81 -0.54 4.96
C VAL A 27 -3.97 -1.89 5.66
N VAL A 28 -5.03 -2.60 5.34
CA VAL A 28 -5.28 -3.93 5.89
C VAL A 28 -5.03 -4.96 4.79
N ILE A 29 -4.19 -5.94 5.08
CA ILE A 29 -3.88 -7.04 4.16
C ILE A 29 -4.67 -8.26 4.59
N LEU A 30 -5.41 -8.81 3.64
CA LEU A 30 -6.24 -9.99 3.87
C LEU A 30 -5.72 -11.16 3.06
N ASP A 31 -5.75 -12.34 3.67
CA ASP A 31 -5.59 -13.61 2.97
C ASP A 31 -7.01 -14.12 2.69
N ILE A 32 -7.35 -14.34 1.41
CA ILE A 32 -8.71 -14.71 1.03
C ILE A 32 -9.16 -16.04 1.62
N ARG A 33 -8.24 -16.87 2.06
CA ARG A 33 -8.57 -18.12 2.72
C ARG A 33 -9.07 -17.91 4.16
N PHE A 34 -8.74 -16.75 4.75
CA PHE A 34 -9.10 -16.41 6.12
C PHE A 34 -9.62 -14.97 6.19
N PRO A 35 -10.74 -14.66 5.51
CA PRO A 35 -11.13 -13.26 5.30
C PRO A 35 -11.67 -12.55 6.54
N THR A 36 -11.99 -13.28 7.58
CA THR A 36 -12.53 -12.69 8.81
C THR A 36 -11.47 -12.14 9.74
N SER A 37 -10.21 -12.45 9.48
CA SER A 37 -9.11 -12.02 10.34
C SER A 37 -8.02 -11.41 9.46
N PRO A 38 -7.68 -10.13 9.67
CA PRO A 38 -6.63 -9.49 8.89
C PRO A 38 -5.30 -10.23 9.06
N LEU A 39 -4.57 -10.40 7.95
CA LEU A 39 -3.24 -10.95 8.01
C LEU A 39 -2.28 -9.98 8.69
N MET A 40 -2.39 -8.69 8.34
CA MET A 40 -1.61 -7.65 8.96
C MET A 40 -2.22 -6.28 8.69
N GLU A 41 -1.81 -5.29 9.47
CA GLU A 41 -2.18 -3.89 9.28
C GLU A 41 -0.93 -3.06 9.13
N LEU A 42 -0.90 -2.21 8.10
CA LEU A 42 0.21 -1.31 7.82
C LEU A 42 -0.23 0.09 8.26
N ASN A 43 0.34 0.61 9.34
CA ASN A 43 -0.21 1.79 10.01
C ASN A 43 0.81 2.91 10.21
N LYS A 44 1.66 3.15 9.22
CA LYS A 44 2.69 4.20 9.32
C LYS A 44 2.33 5.50 8.61
N HIS A 45 1.17 5.58 7.96
CA HIS A 45 0.68 6.84 7.42
C HIS A 45 0.16 7.73 8.54
N LYS A 46 0.38 9.03 8.40
CA LYS A 46 -0.10 10.02 9.37
C LYS A 46 -1.34 10.75 8.89
N GLY A 47 -1.90 10.33 7.78
CA GLY A 47 -3.13 10.84 7.23
C GLY A 47 -3.85 9.72 6.51
N SER A 48 -5.02 10.03 5.96
CA SER A 48 -5.82 9.02 5.27
C SER A 48 -5.08 8.46 4.07
N VAL A 49 -5.16 7.14 3.90
CA VAL A 49 -4.59 6.47 2.74
C VAL A 49 -5.60 6.54 1.59
N ASN A 50 -5.16 7.01 0.44
CA ASN A 50 -6.01 7.21 -0.73
C ASN A 50 -5.79 6.17 -1.82
N ALA A 51 -4.64 5.52 -1.83
CA ALA A 51 -4.29 4.62 -2.92
C ALA A 51 -3.38 3.52 -2.43
N VAL A 52 -3.54 2.34 -3.01
CA VAL A 52 -2.66 1.20 -2.83
C VAL A 52 -2.42 0.56 -4.19
N SER A 53 -1.22 0.04 -4.40
CA SER A 53 -0.87 -0.63 -5.64
C SER A 53 0.20 -1.68 -5.38
N TRP A 54 -0.12 -2.91 -5.77
CA TRP A 54 0.85 -4.01 -5.66
C TRP A 54 1.86 -3.96 -6.81
N ALA A 55 3.10 -4.35 -6.52
CA ALA A 55 4.07 -4.59 -7.57
C ALA A 55 3.59 -5.77 -8.41
N PRO A 56 3.61 -5.63 -9.76
CA PRO A 56 2.87 -6.58 -10.60
C PRO A 56 3.48 -7.96 -10.74
N ARG A 57 4.78 -8.11 -10.51
CA ARG A 57 5.46 -9.38 -10.79
C ARG A 57 5.91 -10.13 -9.56
N ILE A 58 6.40 -9.42 -8.56
CA ILE A 58 6.97 -10.07 -7.38
C ILE A 58 5.89 -10.42 -6.37
N GLY A 59 4.84 -9.62 -6.30
CA GLY A 59 3.70 -9.89 -5.42
C GLY A 59 3.97 -9.74 -3.93
N ARG A 60 5.08 -9.10 -3.57
CA ARG A 60 5.44 -8.89 -2.17
C ARG A 60 5.57 -7.43 -1.81
N GLN A 61 5.77 -6.57 -2.79
CA GLN A 61 5.90 -5.15 -2.55
C GLN A 61 4.58 -4.43 -2.81
N LEU A 62 4.25 -3.53 -1.92
CA LEU A 62 3.03 -2.72 -1.99
C LEU A 62 3.40 -1.27 -1.82
N CYS A 63 2.81 -0.42 -2.65
CA CYS A 63 2.88 1.03 -2.47
C CYS A 63 1.57 1.51 -1.87
N SER A 64 1.64 2.34 -0.83
CA SER A 64 0.49 3.05 -0.28
C SER A 64 0.79 4.53 -0.26
N ALA A 65 -0.23 5.36 -0.49
CA ALA A 65 -0.04 6.81 -0.58
C ALA A 65 -1.28 7.53 -0.06
N GLY A 66 -1.09 8.71 0.49
CA GLY A 66 -2.20 9.36 1.12
C GLY A 66 -2.05 10.85 1.42
N ASP A 67 -2.90 11.30 2.33
CA ASP A 67 -3.03 12.70 2.69
C ASP A 67 -1.84 13.25 3.46
N ASP A 68 -0.98 12.38 3.96
CA ASP A 68 0.26 12.81 4.62
C ASP A 68 1.36 13.19 3.62
N SER A 69 1.04 13.24 2.33
CA SER A 69 1.97 13.61 1.25
C SER A 69 3.10 12.59 1.08
N ARG A 70 2.88 11.35 1.47
CA ARG A 70 3.90 10.31 1.40
C ARG A 70 3.41 9.10 0.63
N ALA A 71 4.34 8.51 -0.12
CA ALA A 71 4.18 7.18 -0.71
C ALA A 71 5.13 6.25 0.03
N LEU A 72 4.60 5.19 0.61
CA LEU A 72 5.35 4.22 1.38
C LEU A 72 5.45 2.91 0.59
N ILE A 73 6.61 2.31 0.58
CA ILE A 73 6.87 1.03 -0.08
C ILE A 73 7.08 -0.03 0.99
N TRP A 74 6.29 -1.08 0.92
CA TRP A 74 6.26 -2.14 1.92
C TRP A 74 6.72 -3.47 1.32
N ASP A 75 7.50 -4.22 2.08
CA ASP A 75 7.76 -5.63 1.77
C ASP A 75 6.83 -6.47 2.64
N VAL A 76 5.70 -6.82 2.08
CA VAL A 76 4.61 -7.43 2.85
C VAL A 76 4.89 -8.90 3.15
N VAL A 77 5.30 -9.66 2.14
CA VAL A 77 5.42 -11.10 2.29
C VAL A 77 6.65 -11.49 3.09
N GLY A 78 7.79 -10.84 2.83
CA GLY A 78 9.05 -11.22 3.47
C GLY A 78 9.07 -10.99 4.97
N GLN A 79 8.39 -9.94 5.43
CA GLN A 79 8.43 -9.55 6.84
C GLN A 79 7.08 -9.70 7.55
N GLY A 80 6.01 -9.93 6.80
CA GLY A 80 4.66 -9.92 7.34
C GLY A 80 4.43 -10.88 8.48
N PHE A 81 4.93 -12.07 8.37
CA PHE A 81 4.72 -13.08 9.40
C PHE A 81 5.51 -12.79 10.68
N ARG A 82 6.58 -12.02 10.56
CA ARG A 82 7.37 -11.63 11.73
C ARG A 82 6.76 -10.45 12.47
N SER A 83 6.05 -9.60 11.78
CA SER A 83 5.44 -8.44 12.40
C SER A 83 4.38 -8.81 13.41
N GLU A 84 3.77 -9.97 13.28
CA GLU A 84 2.81 -10.46 14.26
C GLU A 84 3.42 -10.58 15.66
N ILE A 85 4.70 -10.90 15.72
CA ILE A 85 5.40 -11.09 16.98
C ILE A 85 5.81 -9.76 17.58
N ASN A 86 6.26 -8.84 16.72
CA ASN A 86 6.89 -7.60 17.16
C ASN A 86 6.01 -6.36 17.00
N GLY A 87 4.80 -6.51 16.48
CA GLY A 87 3.89 -5.41 16.27
C GLY A 87 3.98 -4.82 14.87
N ASP A 88 4.60 -3.68 14.73
CA ASP A 88 4.49 -2.90 13.50
C ASP A 88 5.52 -3.26 12.46
N LEU A 89 5.05 -3.46 11.22
CA LEU A 89 5.92 -3.54 10.06
C LEU A 89 6.33 -2.13 9.66
N GLU A 90 7.61 -1.95 9.34
CA GLU A 90 8.12 -0.67 8.86
C GLU A 90 8.22 -0.69 7.33
N PRO A 91 7.95 0.41 6.65
CA PRO A 91 8.15 0.48 5.21
C PRO A 91 9.63 0.39 4.87
N GLU A 92 9.94 -0.20 3.71
CA GLU A 92 11.32 -0.27 3.23
C GLU A 92 11.85 1.10 2.85
N MET A 93 11.00 1.93 2.25
CA MET A 93 11.37 3.26 1.81
C MET A 93 10.13 4.13 1.68
N TRP A 94 10.34 5.43 1.57
CA TRP A 94 9.25 6.37 1.39
C TRP A 94 9.68 7.53 0.51
N TYR A 95 8.68 8.16 -0.10
CA TYR A 95 8.86 9.35 -0.94
C TYR A 95 7.88 10.41 -0.48
N GLY A 96 8.34 11.66 -0.43
CA GLY A 96 7.49 12.78 -0.08
C GLY A 96 7.08 13.57 -1.32
N SER A 97 5.84 14.05 -1.31
CA SER A 97 5.36 15.00 -2.31
C SER A 97 5.10 16.34 -1.65
N THR A 98 4.70 17.34 -2.46
CA THR A 98 4.40 18.68 -1.94
C THR A 98 2.95 18.83 -1.52
N ALA A 99 2.13 17.80 -1.72
CA ALA A 99 0.72 17.84 -1.37
C ALA A 99 0.21 16.41 -1.20
N GLU A 100 -1.03 16.30 -0.75
CA GLU A 100 -1.73 15.01 -0.61
C GLU A 100 -1.69 14.24 -1.92
N ILE A 101 -1.40 12.95 -1.83
CA ILE A 101 -1.34 12.08 -3.00
C ILE A 101 -2.71 11.44 -3.18
N ASN A 102 -3.29 11.62 -4.38
CA ASN A 102 -4.61 11.13 -4.68
C ASN A 102 -4.61 9.74 -5.30
N GLN A 103 -3.55 9.40 -6.01
CA GLN A 103 -3.47 8.14 -6.73
C GLN A 103 -2.02 7.69 -6.82
N ALA A 104 -1.82 6.39 -6.79
CA ALA A 104 -0.50 5.78 -6.98
C ALA A 104 -0.71 4.47 -7.74
N ARG A 105 0.13 4.24 -8.75
CA ARG A 105 0.07 3.03 -9.57
C ARG A 105 1.46 2.55 -9.88
N TRP A 106 1.68 1.27 -9.62
CA TRP A 106 2.91 0.61 -10.03
C TRP A 106 2.85 0.36 -11.54
N SER A 107 3.98 0.57 -12.22
CA SER A 107 4.03 0.28 -13.65
C SER A 107 3.82 -1.21 -13.89
N PRO A 108 2.96 -1.58 -14.85
CA PRO A 108 2.75 -3.01 -15.13
C PRO A 108 3.92 -3.66 -15.87
N LEU A 109 4.79 -2.88 -16.47
CA LEU A 109 5.92 -3.38 -17.26
C LEU A 109 7.27 -3.07 -16.63
N GLU A 110 7.42 -1.87 -16.10
CA GLU A 110 8.68 -1.40 -15.53
C GLU A 110 8.61 -1.51 -14.00
N MET A 111 9.13 -2.60 -13.47
CA MET A 111 8.99 -2.95 -12.06
C MET A 111 9.60 -1.93 -11.09
N ASP A 112 10.50 -1.10 -11.59
CA ASP A 112 11.18 -0.12 -10.74
C ASP A 112 10.48 1.22 -10.68
N TRP A 113 9.31 1.36 -11.32
CA TRP A 113 8.67 2.66 -11.45
C TRP A 113 7.25 2.66 -10.93
N ILE A 114 6.93 3.72 -10.18
CA ILE A 114 5.59 4.01 -9.67
C ILE A 114 5.22 5.41 -10.12
N ALA A 115 3.97 5.59 -10.55
CA ALA A 115 3.42 6.90 -10.85
C ALA A 115 2.55 7.35 -9.69
N ILE A 116 2.72 8.61 -9.25
CA ILE A 116 1.84 9.22 -8.26
C ILE A 116 1.21 10.47 -8.84
N ALA A 117 0.01 10.77 -8.38
CA ALA A 117 -0.74 11.96 -8.79
C ALA A 117 -1.07 12.79 -7.56
N PHE A 118 -0.74 14.09 -7.62
CA PHE A 118 -1.06 15.04 -6.56
C PHE A 118 -1.23 16.42 -7.17
N LEU A 119 -2.21 17.18 -6.69
CA LEU A 119 -2.58 18.46 -7.29
C LEU A 119 -2.91 18.25 -8.77
N ASN A 120 -2.31 19.05 -9.65
CA ASN A 120 -2.43 18.87 -11.10
C ASN A 120 -1.17 18.24 -11.70
N LYS A 121 -0.42 17.46 -10.92
CA LYS A 121 0.88 16.92 -11.30
C LYS A 121 0.87 15.40 -11.30
N LEU A 122 1.73 14.87 -12.15
CA LEU A 122 2.06 13.45 -12.17
C LEU A 122 3.55 13.32 -12.01
N GLN A 123 3.97 12.45 -11.10
CA GLN A 123 5.39 12.24 -10.85
C GLN A 123 5.70 10.76 -10.91
N LEU A 124 6.85 10.43 -11.51
CA LEU A 124 7.34 9.07 -11.58
C LEU A 124 8.39 8.88 -10.50
N LEU A 125 8.26 7.81 -9.75
CA LEU A 125 9.18 7.45 -8.68
C LEU A 125 9.91 6.18 -9.06
N LYS A 126 11.23 6.20 -8.92
CA LYS A 126 12.03 5.00 -9.11
C LYS A 126 12.23 4.33 -7.75
N VAL A 127 11.84 3.08 -7.70
CA VAL A 127 11.89 2.29 -6.47
C VAL A 127 13.21 1.53 -6.35
#